data_9f04ffaefa04dff4d09457d75cdc8e8d
#
_entry.id   9f04ffaefa04dff4d09457d75cdc8e8d
#
_cell.length_a   1.000
_cell.length_b   1.000
_cell.length_c   1.000
_cell.angle_alpha   90.00
_cell.angle_beta   90.00
_cell.angle_gamma   90.00
#
_symmetry.space_group_name_H-M   'P 1'
#
loop_
_entity.id
_entity.type
_entity.pdbx_description
1 polymer ?
#
loop_
_entity_poly.entity_id
_entity_poly.type
_entity_poly.pdbx_seq_one_letter_code
_entity_poly.pdbx_strand_id
1 'polypeptide(L)'
;AWQQALGLAMLLVVAGRMFVIGVTFVFSRAYATPAPEPHRIGAGRGIAMALRELAAYCLLFTVIMPFERFFMGADRVGCSADGRLPLLLIHGYQCNRGFWIQLRGRLARAGWQAATISLNPVFNDIDGYVEQVSRRIDEVCAAAGTEQLILVGHSMGGLVARAYLRRHGSGKVAK
;
A
#
# COMPACT_ATOMS: atom_id res chain seq x y z
N ALA A 1 13.83 -6.52 -33.13
CA ALA A 1 12.95 -7.61 -32.62
C ALA A 1 12.61 -7.44 -31.13
N TRP A 2 13.57 -7.53 -30.17
CA TRP A 2 13.27 -7.51 -28.74
C TRP A 2 12.71 -6.14 -28.24
N GLN A 3 13.18 -5.01 -28.80
CA GLN A 3 12.67 -3.68 -28.46
C GLN A 3 11.21 -3.51 -28.87
N GLN A 4 10.82 -4.04 -30.02
CA GLN A 4 9.43 -4.02 -30.50
C GLN A 4 8.53 -4.90 -29.61
N ALA A 5 9.01 -6.08 -29.21
CA ALA A 5 8.28 -6.95 -28.28
C ALA A 5 8.09 -6.32 -26.91
N LEU A 6 9.12 -5.65 -26.38
CA LEU A 6 9.03 -4.90 -25.12
C LEU A 6 8.06 -3.72 -25.23
N GLY A 7 8.13 -2.96 -26.33
CA GLY A 7 7.21 -1.84 -26.59
C GLY A 7 5.76 -2.30 -26.68
N LEU A 8 5.51 -3.42 -27.38
CA LEU A 8 4.18 -4.01 -27.49
C LEU A 8 3.67 -4.50 -26.12
N ALA A 9 4.51 -5.18 -25.33
CA ALA A 9 4.16 -5.65 -24.00
C ALA A 9 3.79 -4.48 -23.08
N MET A 10 4.57 -3.40 -23.07
CA MET A 10 4.26 -2.21 -22.29
C MET A 10 2.95 -1.54 -22.76
N LEU A 11 2.73 -1.45 -24.08
CA LEU A 11 1.50 -0.91 -24.63
C LEU A 11 0.27 -1.72 -24.18
N LEU A 12 0.36 -3.05 -24.23
CA LEU A 12 -0.73 -3.95 -23.81
C LEU A 12 -1.01 -3.82 -22.30
N VAL A 13 0.02 -3.69 -21.46
CA VAL A 13 -0.14 -3.44 -20.03
C VAL A 13 -0.86 -2.13 -19.78
N VAL A 14 -0.43 -1.04 -20.43
CA VAL A 14 -1.05 0.28 -20.27
C VAL A 14 -2.49 0.26 -20.79
N ALA A 15 -2.74 -0.31 -21.98
CA ALA A 15 -4.07 -0.41 -22.54
C ALA A 15 -5.03 -1.24 -21.67
N GLY A 16 -4.57 -2.37 -21.15
CA GLY A 16 -5.35 -3.18 -20.23
C GLY A 16 -5.70 -2.43 -18.94
N ARG A 17 -4.78 -1.60 -18.43
CA ARG A 17 -5.03 -0.77 -17.25
C ARG A 17 -6.00 0.37 -17.53
N MET A 18 -5.84 1.04 -18.68
CA MET A 18 -6.81 2.04 -19.13
C MET A 18 -8.22 1.47 -19.24
N PHE A 19 -8.34 0.27 -19.79
CA PHE A 19 -9.61 -0.44 -19.88
C PHE A 19 -10.22 -0.68 -18.49
N VAL A 20 -9.47 -1.27 -17.56
CA VAL A 20 -9.96 -1.55 -16.20
C VAL A 20 -10.37 -0.26 -15.47
N ILE A 21 -9.54 0.79 -15.52
CA ILE A 21 -9.84 2.08 -14.90
C ILE A 21 -11.09 2.70 -15.55
N GLY A 22 -11.16 2.69 -16.88
CA GLY A 22 -12.31 3.21 -17.61
C GLY A 22 -13.61 2.50 -17.25
N VAL A 23 -13.60 1.17 -17.26
CA VAL A 23 -14.75 0.36 -16.85
C VAL A 23 -15.16 0.67 -15.40
N THR A 24 -14.20 0.74 -14.48
CA THR A 24 -14.46 1.07 -13.07
C THR A 24 -15.12 2.44 -12.93
N PHE A 25 -14.63 3.45 -13.65
CA PHE A 25 -15.21 4.80 -13.62
C PHE A 25 -16.63 4.83 -14.23
N VAL A 26 -16.85 4.10 -15.34
CA VAL A 26 -18.17 4.01 -15.97
C VAL A 26 -19.18 3.34 -15.03
N PHE A 27 -18.84 2.19 -14.47
CA PHE A 27 -19.70 1.49 -13.54
C PHE A 27 -19.94 2.29 -12.25
N SER A 28 -18.90 2.89 -11.70
CA SER A 28 -19.02 3.76 -10.51
C SER A 28 -19.98 4.93 -10.77
N ARG A 29 -19.98 5.49 -11.98
CA ARG A 29 -20.90 6.56 -12.35
C ARG A 29 -22.33 6.07 -12.64
N ALA A 30 -22.46 4.91 -13.29
CA ALA A 30 -23.76 4.33 -13.64
C ALA A 30 -24.55 3.87 -12.41
N TYR A 31 -23.84 3.36 -11.40
CA TYR A 31 -24.43 2.82 -10.17
C TYR A 31 -24.18 3.70 -8.94
N ALA A 32 -23.75 4.95 -9.15
CA ALA A 32 -23.52 5.88 -8.05
C ALA A 32 -24.82 6.20 -7.31
N THR A 33 -24.77 6.16 -5.99
CA THR A 33 -25.82 6.73 -5.16
C THR A 33 -25.95 8.22 -5.45
N PRO A 34 -27.17 8.78 -5.55
CA PRO A 34 -27.36 10.20 -5.77
C PRO A 34 -26.60 11.02 -4.71
N ALA A 35 -25.62 11.80 -5.17
CA ALA A 35 -24.86 12.67 -4.28
C ALA A 35 -25.51 14.07 -4.24
N PRO A 36 -25.66 14.68 -3.05
CA PRO A 36 -26.10 16.07 -2.93
C PRO A 36 -25.12 17.01 -3.65
N GLU A 37 -25.62 18.11 -4.22
CA GLU A 37 -24.80 19.27 -4.54
C GLU A 37 -24.18 19.78 -3.21
N PRO A 38 -22.91 20.12 -3.11
CA PRO A 38 -21.88 20.31 -4.12
C PRO A 38 -20.94 19.11 -4.34
N HIS A 39 -21.32 17.91 -3.91
CA HIS A 39 -20.44 16.72 -3.96
C HIS A 39 -20.42 15.99 -5.31
N ARG A 40 -21.17 16.46 -6.30
CA ARG A 40 -21.17 15.89 -7.65
C ARG A 40 -19.87 16.19 -8.38
N ILE A 41 -19.22 15.13 -8.86
CA ILE A 41 -18.02 15.25 -9.67
C ILE A 41 -18.43 15.46 -11.14
N GLY A 42 -18.15 16.65 -11.68
CA GLY A 42 -18.35 16.95 -13.10
C GLY A 42 -17.45 16.10 -14.02
N ALA A 43 -17.84 15.95 -15.29
CA ALA A 43 -17.12 15.10 -16.24
C ALA A 43 -15.63 15.43 -16.36
N GLY A 44 -15.26 16.72 -16.43
CA GLY A 44 -13.86 17.15 -16.55
C GLY A 44 -13.02 16.75 -15.31
N ARG A 45 -13.57 16.87 -14.10
CA ARG A 45 -12.90 16.40 -12.87
C ARG A 45 -12.78 14.88 -12.86
N GLY A 46 -13.81 14.15 -13.32
CA GLY A 46 -13.78 12.69 -13.43
C GLY A 46 -12.68 12.21 -14.38
N ILE A 47 -12.55 12.81 -15.55
CA ILE A 47 -11.47 12.52 -16.51
C ILE A 47 -10.10 12.82 -15.88
N ALA A 48 -9.93 13.97 -15.26
CA ALA A 48 -8.68 14.33 -14.60
C ALA A 48 -8.30 13.33 -13.48
N MET A 49 -9.29 12.85 -12.72
CA MET A 49 -9.07 11.79 -11.71
C MET A 49 -8.62 10.49 -12.36
N ALA A 50 -9.31 10.03 -13.42
CA ALA A 50 -8.95 8.80 -14.12
C ALA A 50 -7.53 8.85 -14.70
N LEU A 51 -7.14 9.98 -15.31
CA LEU A 51 -5.78 10.18 -15.83
C LEU A 51 -4.72 10.18 -14.73
N ARG A 52 -5.00 10.81 -13.59
CA ARG A 52 -4.09 10.81 -12.43
C ARG A 52 -3.94 9.40 -11.84
N GLU A 53 -5.03 8.66 -11.75
CA GLU A 53 -5.02 7.28 -11.27
C GLU A 53 -4.23 6.37 -12.21
N LEU A 54 -4.42 6.50 -13.51
CA LEU A 54 -3.63 5.78 -14.52
C LEU A 54 -2.13 6.09 -14.37
N ALA A 55 -1.77 7.36 -14.28
CA ALA A 55 -0.38 7.78 -14.14
C ALA A 55 0.23 7.25 -12.82
N ALA A 56 -0.50 7.36 -11.71
CA ALA A 56 -0.07 6.84 -10.41
C ALA A 56 0.09 5.32 -10.44
N TYR A 57 -0.86 4.62 -11.07
CA TYR A 57 -0.81 3.17 -11.23
C TYR A 57 0.42 2.74 -12.04
N CYS A 58 0.61 3.34 -13.23
CA CYS A 58 1.76 3.03 -14.09
C CYS A 58 3.09 3.30 -13.35
N LEU A 59 3.20 4.44 -12.69
CA LEU A 59 4.41 4.77 -11.92
C LEU A 59 4.64 3.75 -10.79
N LEU A 60 3.61 3.44 -10.01
CA LEU A 60 3.73 2.57 -8.84
C LEU A 60 4.07 1.13 -9.25
N PHE A 61 3.30 0.53 -10.16
CA PHE A 61 3.41 -0.89 -10.50
C PHE A 61 4.48 -1.21 -11.55
N THR A 62 4.86 -0.23 -12.40
CA THR A 62 5.85 -0.46 -13.47
C THR A 62 7.25 0.02 -13.08
N VAL A 63 7.35 1.00 -12.19
CA VAL A 63 8.63 1.61 -11.83
C VAL A 63 8.97 1.37 -10.34
N ILE A 64 8.12 1.84 -9.43
CA ILE A 64 8.46 1.86 -8.01
C ILE A 64 8.52 0.46 -7.42
N MET A 65 7.48 -0.34 -7.60
CA MET A 65 7.40 -1.67 -6.98
C MET A 65 8.44 -2.66 -7.53
N PRO A 66 8.67 -2.78 -8.86
CA PRO A 66 9.72 -3.66 -9.37
C PRO A 66 11.13 -3.26 -8.90
N PHE A 67 11.33 -1.99 -8.64
CA PHE A 67 12.61 -1.42 -8.23
C PHE A 67 12.57 -0.86 -6.80
N GLU A 68 11.74 -1.43 -5.92
CA GLU A 68 11.48 -0.91 -4.57
C GLU A 68 12.77 -0.66 -3.76
N ARG A 69 13.76 -1.55 -3.91
CA ARG A 69 15.04 -1.43 -3.19
C ARG A 69 15.80 -0.12 -3.46
N PHE A 70 15.58 0.47 -4.65
CA PHE A 70 16.21 1.75 -5.00
C PHE A 70 15.41 2.95 -4.49
N PHE A 71 14.08 2.80 -4.36
CA PHE A 71 13.19 3.89 -3.98
C PHE A 71 12.88 3.93 -2.49
N MET A 72 12.82 2.77 -1.83
CA MET A 72 12.31 2.71 -0.45
C MET A 72 13.37 2.92 0.62
N GLY A 73 14.63 2.56 0.37
CA GLY A 73 15.68 2.61 1.39
C GLY A 73 15.33 1.80 2.65
N ALA A 74 16.11 1.95 3.71
CA ALA A 74 15.81 1.36 5.02
C ALA A 74 14.67 2.11 5.73
N ASP A 75 13.92 1.40 6.55
CA ASP A 75 12.95 2.04 7.43
C ASP A 75 13.69 2.75 8.58
N ARG A 76 13.29 3.98 8.84
CA ARG A 76 13.85 4.79 9.92
C ARG A 76 12.89 4.72 11.10
N VAL A 77 13.13 3.74 11.97
CA VAL A 77 12.39 3.55 13.21
C VAL A 77 13.38 3.63 14.36
N GLY A 78 13.08 4.43 15.36
CA GLY A 78 13.87 4.59 16.57
C GLY A 78 12.98 5.08 17.71
N CYS A 79 13.57 5.46 18.83
CA CYS A 79 12.81 6.05 19.93
C CYS A 79 12.17 7.36 19.50
N SER A 80 10.86 7.48 19.68
CA SER A 80 10.13 8.72 19.36
C SER A 80 10.32 9.75 20.48
N ALA A 81 10.70 10.96 20.12
CA ALA A 81 10.88 12.04 21.10
C ALA A 81 9.55 12.51 21.72
N ASP A 82 8.44 12.29 21.04
CA ASP A 82 7.09 12.71 21.45
C ASP A 82 6.24 11.54 22.01
N GLY A 83 6.84 10.37 22.21
CA GLY A 83 6.18 9.19 22.77
C GLY A 83 5.16 8.51 21.84
N ARG A 84 5.09 8.90 20.57
CA ARG A 84 4.19 8.25 19.61
C ARG A 84 4.64 6.82 19.32
N LEU A 85 3.67 5.90 19.27
CA LEU A 85 3.91 4.53 18.85
C LEU A 85 4.28 4.47 17.36
N PRO A 86 5.21 3.59 16.97
CA PRO A 86 5.55 3.41 15.57
C PRO A 86 4.40 2.73 14.81
N LEU A 87 4.38 2.94 13.50
CA LEU A 87 3.44 2.31 12.58
C LEU A 87 4.12 1.16 11.85
N LEU A 88 3.43 0.04 11.65
CA LEU A 88 3.80 -1.00 10.69
C LEU A 88 2.79 -1.05 9.56
N LEU A 89 3.23 -0.78 8.34
CA LEU A 89 2.41 -0.73 7.13
C LEU A 89 2.49 -2.06 6.38
N ILE A 90 1.35 -2.75 6.26
CA ILE A 90 1.22 -4.06 5.61
C ILE A 90 0.48 -3.88 4.28
N HIS A 91 1.15 -4.17 3.16
CA HIS A 91 0.61 -3.99 1.82
C HIS A 91 -0.44 -5.03 1.43
N GLY A 92 -1.14 -4.79 0.33
CA GLY A 92 -2.14 -5.68 -0.24
C GLY A 92 -1.58 -6.76 -1.17
N TYR A 93 -2.49 -7.53 -1.75
CA TYR A 93 -2.18 -8.60 -2.69
C TYR A 93 -1.39 -8.10 -3.91
N GLN A 94 -0.40 -8.87 -4.35
CA GLN A 94 0.51 -8.54 -5.46
C GLN A 94 1.26 -7.20 -5.31
N CYS A 95 1.33 -6.66 -4.10
CA CYS A 95 2.13 -5.48 -3.80
C CYS A 95 3.41 -5.85 -3.06
N ASN A 96 4.22 -4.86 -2.80
CA ASN A 96 5.36 -4.90 -1.90
C ASN A 96 5.44 -3.59 -1.11
N ARG A 97 6.47 -3.40 -0.30
CA ARG A 97 6.64 -2.19 0.52
C ARG A 97 6.70 -0.88 -0.29
N GLY A 98 7.03 -0.95 -1.59
CA GLY A 98 7.02 0.21 -2.49
C GLY A 98 5.66 0.87 -2.63
N PHE A 99 4.57 0.13 -2.42
CA PHE A 99 3.21 0.66 -2.36
C PHE A 99 3.08 1.85 -1.39
N TRP A 100 3.84 1.84 -0.31
CA TRP A 100 3.75 2.83 0.75
C TRP A 100 4.61 4.08 0.57
N ILE A 101 5.34 4.22 -0.55
CA ILE A 101 6.33 5.29 -0.74
C ILE A 101 5.77 6.69 -0.46
N GLN A 102 4.58 7.00 -1.00
CA GLN A 102 3.96 8.31 -0.82
C GLN A 102 3.44 8.51 0.61
N LEU A 103 2.75 7.50 1.17
CA LEU A 103 2.22 7.58 2.52
C LEU A 103 3.34 7.67 3.55
N ARG A 104 4.39 6.85 3.41
CA ARG A 104 5.56 6.89 4.29
C ARG A 104 6.22 8.27 4.30
N GLY A 105 6.36 8.89 3.13
CA GLY A 105 6.89 10.24 3.01
C GLY A 105 6.01 11.31 3.68
N ARG A 106 4.70 11.17 3.61
CA ARG A 106 3.74 12.07 4.30
C ARG A 106 3.77 11.86 5.81
N LEU A 107 3.78 10.61 6.26
CA LEU A 107 3.87 10.25 7.68
C LEU A 107 5.16 10.79 8.30
N ALA A 108 6.29 10.62 7.64
CA ALA A 108 7.57 11.15 8.12
C ALA A 108 7.55 12.68 8.27
N ARG A 109 6.95 13.40 7.31
CA ARG A 109 6.78 14.87 7.40
C ARG A 109 5.83 15.30 8.52
N ALA A 110 4.91 14.44 8.90
CA ALA A 110 4.00 14.65 10.03
C ALA A 110 4.56 14.15 11.37
N GLY A 111 5.84 13.77 11.42
CA GLY A 111 6.52 13.31 12.63
C GLY A 111 6.22 11.85 13.01
N TRP A 112 5.59 11.07 12.14
CA TRP A 112 5.34 9.65 12.40
C TRP A 112 6.49 8.76 11.93
N GLN A 113 6.80 7.78 12.72
CA GLN A 113 7.74 6.72 12.35
C GLN A 113 6.96 5.54 11.76
N ALA A 114 7.28 5.17 10.54
CA ALA A 114 6.58 4.13 9.83
C ALA A 114 7.56 3.11 9.25
N ALA A 115 7.45 1.89 9.73
CA ALA A 115 8.06 0.70 9.16
C ALA A 115 7.16 0.10 8.08
N THR A 116 7.75 -0.65 7.20
CA THR A 116 7.06 -1.37 6.12
C THR A 116 7.48 -2.83 6.10
N ILE A 117 6.69 -3.68 5.46
CA ILE A 117 7.04 -5.09 5.24
C ILE A 117 6.71 -5.47 3.80
N SER A 118 7.54 -6.29 3.15
CA SER A 118 7.20 -7.02 1.93
C SER A 118 6.89 -8.46 2.29
N LEU A 119 5.67 -8.90 2.03
CA LEU A 119 5.20 -10.26 2.31
C LEU A 119 5.68 -11.21 1.22
N ASN A 120 6.38 -12.28 1.58
CA ASN A 120 6.96 -13.27 0.67
C ASN A 120 6.55 -14.70 1.07
N PRO A 121 6.37 -15.60 0.08
CA PRO A 121 6.30 -15.32 -1.36
C PRO A 121 5.08 -14.49 -1.72
N VAL A 122 5.06 -13.89 -2.91
CA VAL A 122 3.95 -13.00 -3.37
C VAL A 122 2.60 -13.72 -3.36
N PHE A 123 2.62 -15.02 -3.66
CA PHE A 123 1.46 -15.89 -3.62
C PHE A 123 1.57 -16.86 -2.44
N ASN A 124 0.81 -16.58 -1.40
CA ASN A 124 0.71 -17.42 -0.21
C ASN A 124 -0.70 -17.25 0.40
N ASP A 125 -1.07 -18.13 1.30
CA ASP A 125 -2.27 -17.95 2.11
C ASP A 125 -2.07 -16.86 3.18
N ILE A 126 -3.17 -16.40 3.74
CA ILE A 126 -3.17 -15.32 4.74
C ILE A 126 -2.41 -15.75 6.00
N ASP A 127 -2.60 -16.99 6.44
CA ASP A 127 -1.97 -17.52 7.65
C ASP A 127 -0.45 -17.74 7.47
N GLY A 128 0.00 -18.01 6.24
CA GLY A 128 1.41 -18.16 5.89
C GLY A 128 2.23 -16.87 6.05
N TYR A 129 1.58 -15.70 6.08
CA TYR A 129 2.27 -14.43 6.32
C TYR A 129 2.37 -14.05 7.79
N VAL A 130 1.61 -14.68 8.68
CA VAL A 130 1.49 -14.26 10.09
C VAL A 130 2.84 -14.23 10.80
N GLU A 131 3.68 -15.23 10.61
CA GLU A 131 5.00 -15.29 11.27
C GLU A 131 5.98 -14.22 10.74
N GLN A 132 5.84 -13.81 9.47
CA GLN A 132 6.64 -12.71 8.93
C GLN A 132 6.23 -11.38 9.59
N VAL A 133 4.92 -11.16 9.76
CA VAL A 133 4.38 -9.97 10.44
C VAL A 133 4.77 -9.98 11.90
N SER A 134 4.69 -11.13 12.60
CA SER A 134 5.09 -11.26 14.00
C SER A 134 6.55 -10.85 14.22
N ARG A 135 7.47 -11.41 13.43
CA ARG A 135 8.89 -11.03 13.49
C ARG A 135 9.10 -9.54 13.22
N ARG A 136 8.38 -8.99 12.23
CA ARG A 136 8.52 -7.58 11.88
C ARG A 136 7.99 -6.66 12.98
N ILE A 137 6.92 -7.04 13.68
CA ILE A 137 6.41 -6.34 14.86
C ILE A 137 7.50 -6.30 15.94
N ASP A 138 8.15 -7.44 16.23
CA ASP A 138 9.20 -7.53 17.23
C ASP A 138 10.40 -6.63 16.90
N GLU A 139 10.84 -6.64 15.64
CA GLU A 139 11.91 -5.77 15.15
C GLU A 139 11.57 -4.29 15.30
N VAL A 140 10.34 -3.90 14.94
CA VAL A 140 9.89 -2.50 15.01
C VAL A 140 9.76 -2.04 16.46
N CYS A 141 9.18 -2.86 17.33
CA CYS A 141 9.06 -2.55 18.75
C CYS A 141 10.44 -2.42 19.41
N ALA A 142 11.36 -3.34 19.13
CA ALA A 142 12.72 -3.29 19.65
C ALA A 142 13.47 -2.04 19.17
N ALA A 143 13.38 -1.71 17.87
CA ALA A 143 14.02 -0.52 17.31
C ALA A 143 13.47 0.79 17.87
N ALA A 144 12.15 0.83 18.16
CA ALA A 144 11.49 1.99 18.72
C ALA A 144 11.61 2.10 20.25
N GLY A 145 12.06 1.06 20.93
CA GLY A 145 12.07 1.00 22.39
C GLY A 145 10.65 0.99 22.99
N THR A 146 9.68 0.37 22.30
CA THR A 146 8.28 0.32 22.71
C THR A 146 7.79 -1.12 22.81
N GLU A 147 6.79 -1.37 23.66
CA GLU A 147 6.15 -2.69 23.77
C GLU A 147 5.06 -2.89 22.71
N GLN A 148 4.54 -1.81 22.16
CA GLN A 148 3.42 -1.82 21.22
C GLN A 148 3.68 -0.94 20.00
N LEU A 149 2.94 -1.24 18.93
CA LEU A 149 2.89 -0.44 17.70
C LEU A 149 1.45 -0.34 17.17
N ILE A 150 1.26 0.44 16.11
CA ILE A 150 0.01 0.56 15.38
C ILE A 150 0.14 -0.21 14.06
N LEU A 151 -0.81 -1.13 13.77
CA LEU A 151 -0.88 -1.83 12.49
C LEU A 151 -1.74 -1.05 11.49
N VAL A 152 -1.22 -0.86 10.29
CA VAL A 152 -1.97 -0.28 9.16
C VAL A 152 -1.93 -1.25 7.99
N GLY A 153 -3.05 -1.90 7.74
CA GLY A 153 -3.20 -2.87 6.65
C GLY A 153 -3.99 -2.31 5.47
N HIS A 154 -3.49 -2.48 4.26
CA HIS A 154 -4.22 -2.21 3.03
C HIS A 154 -4.73 -3.50 2.41
N SER A 155 -6.05 -3.60 2.13
CA SER A 155 -6.66 -4.75 1.45
C SER A 155 -6.30 -6.07 2.15
N MET A 156 -5.65 -7.04 1.45
CA MET A 156 -5.14 -8.28 2.02
C MET A 156 -4.29 -8.05 3.29
N GLY A 157 -3.51 -6.97 3.36
CA GLY A 157 -2.73 -6.63 4.55
C GLY A 157 -3.57 -6.46 5.82
N GLY A 158 -4.82 -6.00 5.68
CA GLY A 158 -5.78 -5.96 6.79
C GLY A 158 -6.24 -7.35 7.24
N LEU A 159 -6.36 -8.31 6.30
CA LEU A 159 -6.68 -9.71 6.63
C LEU A 159 -5.50 -10.38 7.34
N VAL A 160 -4.28 -10.14 6.88
CA VAL A 160 -3.05 -10.64 7.53
C VAL A 160 -2.90 -10.07 8.95
N ALA A 161 -3.16 -8.76 9.13
CA ALA A 161 -3.17 -8.15 10.46
C ALA A 161 -4.20 -8.80 11.40
N ARG A 162 -5.41 -9.07 10.91
CA ARG A 162 -6.44 -9.80 11.68
C ARG A 162 -6.04 -11.25 11.99
N ALA A 163 -5.41 -11.95 11.05
CA ALA A 163 -4.88 -13.29 11.27
C ALA A 163 -3.78 -13.29 12.34
N TYR A 164 -2.89 -12.29 12.32
CA TYR A 164 -1.91 -12.07 13.38
C TYR A 164 -2.59 -11.90 14.75
N LEU A 165 -3.56 -10.98 14.87
CA LEU A 165 -4.27 -10.73 16.12
C LEU A 165 -5.02 -11.98 16.64
N ARG A 166 -5.59 -12.77 15.74
CA ARG A 166 -6.24 -14.05 16.11
C ARG A 166 -5.25 -15.05 16.70
N ARG A 167 -4.02 -15.10 16.16
CA ARG A 167 -3.01 -16.11 16.55
C ARG A 167 -2.17 -15.70 17.75
N HIS A 168 -1.76 -14.44 17.82
CA HIS A 168 -0.83 -13.90 18.81
C HIS A 168 -1.47 -12.95 19.83
N GLY A 169 -2.74 -12.60 19.64
CA GLY A 169 -3.43 -11.61 20.48
C GLY A 169 -2.98 -10.17 20.19
N SER A 170 -3.49 -9.23 20.97
CA SER A 170 -3.27 -7.79 20.79
C SER A 170 -2.15 -7.22 21.68
N GLY A 171 -1.41 -8.03 22.42
CA GLY A 171 -0.43 -7.53 23.40
C GLY A 171 0.56 -6.52 22.82
N LYS A 172 1.03 -6.73 21.59
CA LYS A 172 1.98 -5.83 20.89
C LYS A 172 1.31 -4.84 19.95
N VAL A 173 -0.01 -4.78 19.87
CA VAL A 173 -0.76 -3.94 18.94
C VAL A 173 -1.73 -3.07 19.72
N ALA A 174 -1.47 -1.77 19.72
CA ALA A 174 -2.31 -0.79 20.40
C ALA A 174 -3.55 -0.41 19.56
N LYS A 175 -3.43 -0.45 18.23
CA LYS A 175 -4.51 -0.08 17.31
C LYS A 175 -4.32 -0.70 15.94
#